data_96362bc1a88c121733e09fd68b01a808
#
_entry.id   96362bc1a88c121733e09fd68b01a808
#
_cell.length_a   1.000
_cell.length_b   1.000
_cell.length_c   1.000
_cell.angle_alpha   90.00
_cell.angle_beta   90.00
_cell.angle_gamma   90.00
#
_symmetry.space_group_name_H-M   'P 1'
#
loop_
_entity.id
_entity.type
_entity.pdbx_description
1 polymer ?
#
loop_
_entity_poly.entity_id
_entity_poly.type
_entity_poly.pdbx_seq_one_letter_code
_entity_poly.pdbx_strand_id
1 'polypeptide(L)'
;MSHSPTDAHWQQPVTAGAVTALVGFTSSFAVVLAGLRAVGATPAQAASGLLALTLGFGVLIIALALVHRVPVTLAWSTPGAALLVSTGSVEGGWPAAVGAFVVTGLLIALIGAVPALGALVARIPTEIAQAMLAGILLQLCIAPFVALADAPGYVAPVIVAWVVASRIAPRWAVPVALLVAVGAIVVAASRSGESLDTASLVPRLEWTTPTWTWPAIVGIALPLTIVTMASQNLPGAAVLRSFGFSVPWRSSVVSTGLGTAVVAPFGGHAMNLAALSAALAAGEEAGPRERRWIAATSAGVGYLVIAGAAGLVVALADVAPPGIIEAVAGLALIGALVASLQGAFAHERHRTSAGLTFLFAASGVSLLSVGAAFWALLLGLAVRATLERD
;
A
#
# COMPACT_ATOMS: atom_id res chain seq x y z
N MET A 1 19.90 39.93 -6.25
CA MET A 1 20.30 38.70 -6.97
C MET A 1 19.11 38.27 -7.79
N SER A 2 19.15 38.52 -9.10
CA SER A 2 18.08 38.14 -10.04
C SER A 2 18.19 36.64 -10.31
N HIS A 3 17.29 35.85 -9.72
CA HIS A 3 17.13 34.45 -10.14
C HIS A 3 16.74 34.42 -11.62
N SER A 4 17.51 33.71 -12.44
CA SER A 4 17.21 33.57 -13.85
C SER A 4 15.91 32.80 -14.02
N PRO A 5 15.04 33.12 -15.01
CA PRO A 5 13.77 32.43 -15.22
C PRO A 5 13.92 30.92 -15.47
N THR A 6 15.11 30.45 -15.83
CA THR A 6 15.43 29.05 -16.09
C THR A 6 15.54 28.22 -14.82
N ASP A 7 15.96 28.78 -13.71
CA ASP A 7 16.17 28.02 -12.45
C ASP A 7 14.84 27.67 -11.75
N ALA A 8 13.85 28.56 -11.82
CA ALA A 8 12.52 28.33 -11.25
C ALA A 8 11.80 27.13 -11.88
N HIS A 9 12.11 26.78 -13.13
CA HIS A 9 11.44 25.70 -13.85
C HIS A 9 11.84 24.28 -13.44
N TRP A 10 12.99 24.08 -12.76
CA TRP A 10 13.44 22.77 -12.27
C TRP A 10 13.06 22.52 -10.81
N GLN A 11 12.94 23.58 -10.01
CA GLN A 11 12.66 23.47 -8.58
C GLN A 11 11.27 22.89 -8.31
N GLN A 12 10.26 23.29 -9.06
CA GLN A 12 8.88 22.81 -8.87
C GLN A 12 8.74 21.29 -9.02
N PRO A 13 9.15 20.65 -10.12
CA PRO A 13 9.01 19.21 -10.26
C PRO A 13 9.92 18.44 -9.29
N VAL A 14 11.09 18.96 -8.95
CA VAL A 14 11.98 18.32 -7.96
C VAL A 14 11.36 18.34 -6.57
N THR A 15 10.84 19.48 -6.13
CA THR A 15 10.15 19.60 -4.82
C THR A 15 8.88 18.75 -4.78
N ALA A 16 8.07 18.76 -5.84
CA ALA A 16 6.89 17.90 -5.93
C ALA A 16 7.26 16.41 -5.84
N GLY A 17 8.36 16.01 -6.46
CA GLY A 17 8.88 14.64 -6.35
C GLY A 17 9.33 14.28 -4.93
N ALA A 18 10.06 15.17 -4.26
CA ALA A 18 10.47 14.96 -2.87
C ALA A 18 9.25 14.82 -1.93
N VAL A 19 8.25 15.69 -2.09
CA VAL A 19 6.98 15.60 -1.34
C VAL A 19 6.26 14.30 -1.67
N THR A 20 6.23 13.89 -2.93
CA THR A 20 5.62 12.63 -3.37
C THR A 20 6.25 11.43 -2.68
N ALA A 21 7.58 11.36 -2.59
CA ALA A 21 8.28 10.28 -1.90
C ALA A 21 8.00 10.28 -0.40
N LEU A 22 8.09 11.44 0.25
CA LEU A 22 7.86 11.56 1.68
C LEU A 22 6.41 11.20 2.06
N VAL A 23 5.43 11.81 1.40
CA VAL A 23 4.01 11.54 1.64
C VAL A 23 3.67 10.10 1.28
N GLY A 24 4.14 9.60 0.14
CA GLY A 24 3.87 8.24 -0.31
C GLY A 24 4.40 7.18 0.66
N PHE A 25 5.62 7.34 1.18
CA PHE A 25 6.19 6.43 2.17
C PHE A 25 5.45 6.53 3.51
N THR A 26 5.38 7.72 4.08
CA THR A 26 4.85 7.93 5.44
C THR A 26 3.37 7.63 5.55
N SER A 27 2.61 7.71 4.43
CA SER A 27 1.17 7.45 4.42
C SER A 27 0.78 6.00 4.67
N SER A 28 1.67 5.01 4.47
CA SER A 28 1.23 3.62 4.52
C SER A 28 2.29 2.57 4.91
N PHE A 29 3.53 2.97 5.23
CA PHE A 29 4.55 2.00 5.65
C PHE A 29 4.13 1.18 6.88
N ALA A 30 3.40 1.80 7.83
CA ALA A 30 2.90 1.11 9.02
C ALA A 30 1.95 -0.04 8.67
N VAL A 31 1.12 0.15 7.64
CA VAL A 31 0.23 -0.91 7.12
C VAL A 31 1.04 -2.04 6.49
N VAL A 32 2.09 -1.70 5.72
CA VAL A 32 3.00 -2.69 5.11
C VAL A 32 3.69 -3.51 6.19
N LEU A 33 4.24 -2.83 7.20
CA LEU A 33 4.90 -3.48 8.32
C LEU A 33 3.95 -4.43 9.07
N ALA A 34 2.74 -3.97 9.38
CA ALA A 34 1.71 -4.80 10.00
C ALA A 34 1.35 -6.02 9.13
N GLY A 35 1.21 -5.84 7.82
CA GLY A 35 0.91 -6.92 6.88
C GLY A 35 1.99 -7.98 6.83
N LEU A 36 3.26 -7.58 6.71
CA LEU A 36 4.39 -8.52 6.68
C LEU A 36 4.50 -9.31 7.99
N ARG A 37 4.36 -8.64 9.13
CA ARG A 37 4.37 -9.29 10.46
C ARG A 37 3.22 -10.27 10.63
N ALA A 38 2.02 -9.90 10.19
CA ALA A 38 0.83 -10.75 10.30
C ALA A 38 0.99 -12.09 9.59
N VAL A 39 1.69 -12.14 8.46
CA VAL A 39 1.96 -13.38 7.72
C VAL A 39 3.25 -14.10 8.16
N GLY A 40 3.88 -13.64 9.27
CA GLY A 40 4.95 -14.35 9.95
C GLY A 40 6.36 -13.81 9.73
N ALA A 41 6.54 -12.60 9.15
CA ALA A 41 7.86 -11.98 9.06
C ALA A 41 8.42 -11.62 10.44
N THR A 42 9.68 -11.96 10.69
CA THR A 42 10.45 -11.42 11.81
C THR A 42 10.70 -9.92 11.63
N PRO A 43 11.08 -9.16 12.67
CA PRO A 43 11.43 -7.75 12.52
C PRO A 43 12.47 -7.50 11.41
N ALA A 44 13.52 -8.31 11.35
CA ALA A 44 14.56 -8.20 10.33
C ALA A 44 14.03 -8.50 8.91
N GLN A 45 13.20 -9.52 8.74
CA GLN A 45 12.53 -9.83 7.48
C GLN A 45 11.54 -8.73 7.06
N ALA A 46 10.82 -8.12 7.99
CA ALA A 46 9.94 -7.00 7.70
C ALA A 46 10.73 -5.75 7.27
N ALA A 47 11.86 -5.46 7.91
CA ALA A 47 12.78 -4.39 7.49
C ALA A 47 13.36 -4.65 6.10
N SER A 48 13.76 -5.90 5.82
CA SER A 48 14.21 -6.34 4.50
C SER A 48 13.13 -6.14 3.44
N GLY A 49 11.88 -6.54 3.73
CA GLY A 49 10.74 -6.37 2.83
C GLY A 49 10.45 -4.90 2.52
N LEU A 50 10.48 -4.05 3.54
CA LEU A 50 10.28 -2.62 3.38
C LEU A 50 11.40 -1.97 2.53
N LEU A 51 12.66 -2.36 2.81
CA LEU A 51 13.83 -1.95 2.04
C LEU A 51 13.71 -2.38 0.58
N ALA A 52 13.47 -3.68 0.33
CA ALA A 52 13.40 -4.26 -1.00
C ALA A 52 12.29 -3.64 -1.86
N LEU A 53 11.10 -3.43 -1.27
CA LEU A 53 9.99 -2.74 -1.93
C LEU A 53 10.37 -1.32 -2.32
N THR A 54 10.91 -0.56 -1.36
CA THR A 54 11.21 0.87 -1.56
C THR A 54 12.32 1.07 -2.59
N LEU A 55 13.36 0.23 -2.56
CA LEU A 55 14.40 0.20 -3.61
C LEU A 55 13.80 -0.21 -4.96
N GLY A 56 13.01 -1.28 -4.99
CA GLY A 56 12.45 -1.84 -6.22
C GLY A 56 11.58 -0.83 -6.98
N PHE A 57 10.57 -0.25 -6.32
CA PHE A 57 9.74 0.74 -7.02
C PHE A 57 10.45 2.08 -7.21
N GLY A 58 11.41 2.47 -6.36
CA GLY A 58 12.24 3.64 -6.60
C GLY A 58 12.99 3.56 -7.92
N VAL A 59 13.69 2.43 -8.17
CA VAL A 59 14.39 2.16 -9.44
C VAL A 59 13.41 2.12 -10.62
N LEU A 60 12.29 1.41 -10.48
CA LEU A 60 11.31 1.28 -11.55
C LEU A 60 10.63 2.62 -11.91
N ILE A 61 10.35 3.49 -10.92
CA ILE A 61 9.84 4.85 -11.17
C ILE A 61 10.81 5.64 -12.04
N ILE A 62 12.09 5.66 -11.67
CA ILE A 62 13.14 6.35 -12.43
C ILE A 62 13.18 5.81 -13.87
N ALA A 63 13.24 4.50 -14.03
CA ALA A 63 13.32 3.87 -15.34
C ALA A 63 12.10 4.21 -16.22
N LEU A 64 10.88 4.05 -15.70
CA LEU A 64 9.65 4.31 -16.43
C LEU A 64 9.49 5.81 -16.77
N ALA A 65 9.81 6.71 -15.84
CA ALA A 65 9.73 8.15 -16.06
C ALA A 65 10.72 8.62 -17.12
N LEU A 66 11.95 8.11 -17.11
CA LEU A 66 12.98 8.46 -18.09
C LEU A 66 12.65 7.92 -19.49
N VAL A 67 12.17 6.67 -19.58
CA VAL A 67 11.87 6.02 -20.87
C VAL A 67 10.63 6.61 -21.52
N HIS A 68 9.55 6.81 -20.74
CA HIS A 68 8.26 7.23 -21.29
C HIS A 68 8.00 8.74 -21.24
N ARG A 69 8.81 9.50 -20.50
CA ARG A 69 8.61 10.93 -20.25
C ARG A 69 7.21 11.25 -19.69
N VAL A 70 6.68 10.33 -18.88
CA VAL A 70 5.38 10.43 -18.20
C VAL A 70 5.61 10.35 -16.69
N PRO A 71 4.87 11.11 -15.87
CA PRO A 71 5.03 11.09 -14.40
C PRO A 71 4.43 9.81 -13.77
N VAL A 72 4.90 8.64 -14.23
CA VAL A 72 4.50 7.35 -13.66
C VAL A 72 5.12 7.21 -12.29
N THR A 73 4.29 7.02 -11.28
CA THR A 73 4.72 6.71 -9.92
C THR A 73 4.21 5.34 -9.50
N LEU A 74 5.02 4.65 -8.74
CA LEU A 74 4.75 3.34 -8.20
C LEU A 74 4.76 3.39 -6.68
N ALA A 75 4.15 2.40 -6.06
CA ALA A 75 4.19 2.17 -4.63
C ALA A 75 3.99 0.68 -4.34
N TRP A 76 4.07 0.30 -3.08
CA TRP A 76 3.53 -0.96 -2.60
C TRP A 76 2.00 -0.96 -2.60
N SER A 77 1.39 -2.14 -2.63
CA SER A 77 -0.06 -2.31 -2.51
C SER A 77 -0.49 -2.15 -1.04
N THR A 78 -0.87 -0.93 -0.65
CA THR A 78 -1.41 -0.68 0.70
C THR A 78 -2.65 -1.53 1.00
N PRO A 79 -3.65 -1.65 0.09
CA PRO A 79 -4.75 -2.58 0.25
C PRO A 79 -4.30 -4.05 0.31
N GLY A 80 -3.23 -4.38 -0.43
CA GLY A 80 -2.62 -5.70 -0.35
C GLY A 80 -1.98 -5.98 1.01
N ALA A 81 -1.27 -5.00 1.59
CA ALA A 81 -0.74 -5.13 2.94
C ALA A 81 -1.86 -5.30 3.99
N ALA A 82 -2.97 -4.56 3.85
CA ALA A 82 -4.16 -4.74 4.68
C ALA A 82 -4.77 -6.14 4.53
N LEU A 83 -4.80 -6.68 3.30
CA LEU A 83 -5.18 -8.07 3.05
C LEU A 83 -4.29 -9.05 3.83
N LEU A 84 -2.98 -8.83 3.86
CA LEU A 84 -2.06 -9.69 4.62
C LEU A 84 -2.38 -9.67 6.12
N VAL A 85 -2.73 -8.50 6.69
CA VAL A 85 -3.17 -8.39 8.10
C VAL A 85 -4.42 -9.24 8.33
N SER A 86 -5.42 -9.13 7.46
CA SER A 86 -6.68 -9.89 7.60
C SER A 86 -6.52 -11.39 7.34
N THR A 87 -5.52 -11.78 6.55
CA THR A 87 -5.23 -13.19 6.25
C THR A 87 -4.52 -13.86 7.43
N GLY A 88 -3.60 -13.14 8.08
CA GLY A 88 -2.78 -13.69 9.16
C GLY A 88 -1.81 -14.77 8.68
N SER A 89 -1.35 -15.62 9.62
CA SER A 89 -0.43 -16.72 9.31
C SER A 89 -1.09 -17.77 8.42
N VAL A 90 -0.32 -18.26 7.44
CA VAL A 90 -0.74 -19.32 6.51
C VAL A 90 0.05 -20.60 6.74
N GLU A 91 -0.48 -21.71 6.29
CA GLU A 91 0.24 -23.00 6.30
C GLU A 91 1.55 -22.88 5.52
N GLY A 92 2.65 -23.28 6.16
CA GLY A 92 4.02 -23.09 5.66
C GLY A 92 4.66 -21.78 6.08
N GLY A 93 3.96 -20.90 6.82
CA GLY A 93 4.48 -19.69 7.46
C GLY A 93 5.06 -18.66 6.47
N TRP A 94 6.05 -17.90 6.94
CA TRP A 94 6.68 -16.84 6.16
C TRP A 94 7.22 -17.27 4.78
N PRO A 95 7.94 -18.41 4.63
CA PRO A 95 8.39 -18.86 3.30
C PRO A 95 7.27 -19.10 2.31
N ALA A 96 6.09 -19.58 2.77
CA ALA A 96 4.92 -19.77 1.93
C ALA A 96 4.27 -18.44 1.53
N ALA A 97 4.22 -17.46 2.43
CA ALA A 97 3.79 -16.10 2.10
C ALA A 97 4.71 -15.47 1.03
N VAL A 98 6.03 -15.63 1.16
CA VAL A 98 7.02 -15.19 0.15
C VAL A 98 6.76 -15.87 -1.19
N GLY A 99 6.49 -17.19 -1.21
CA GLY A 99 6.09 -17.90 -2.42
C GLY A 99 4.83 -17.30 -3.07
N ALA A 100 3.82 -16.98 -2.26
CA ALA A 100 2.61 -16.32 -2.74
C ALA A 100 2.90 -14.92 -3.32
N PHE A 101 3.85 -14.15 -2.76
CA PHE A 101 4.27 -12.85 -3.32
C PHE A 101 4.94 -13.01 -4.69
N VAL A 102 5.78 -14.04 -4.88
CA VAL A 102 6.36 -14.36 -6.20
C VAL A 102 5.25 -14.66 -7.20
N VAL A 103 4.28 -15.53 -6.84
CA VAL A 103 3.14 -15.86 -7.71
C VAL A 103 2.31 -14.61 -8.03
N THR A 104 2.05 -13.75 -7.04
CA THR A 104 1.38 -12.45 -7.24
C THR A 104 2.10 -11.62 -8.30
N GLY A 105 3.42 -11.48 -8.17
CA GLY A 105 4.23 -10.72 -9.13
C GLY A 105 4.13 -11.29 -10.55
N LEU A 106 4.23 -12.61 -10.70
CA LEU A 106 4.09 -13.28 -11.99
C LEU A 106 2.69 -13.13 -12.59
N LEU A 107 1.64 -13.20 -11.78
CA LEU A 107 0.26 -12.98 -12.22
C LEU A 107 0.04 -11.52 -12.67
N ILE A 108 0.54 -10.54 -11.93
CA ILE A 108 0.46 -9.11 -12.32
C ILE A 108 1.21 -8.89 -13.64
N ALA A 109 2.43 -9.44 -13.77
CA ALA A 109 3.20 -9.34 -15.01
C ALA A 109 2.47 -9.99 -16.20
N LEU A 110 1.87 -11.15 -16.00
CA LEU A 110 1.10 -11.85 -17.02
C LEU A 110 -0.15 -11.05 -17.44
N ILE A 111 -0.88 -10.47 -16.48
CA ILE A 111 -2.03 -9.59 -16.74
C ILE A 111 -1.60 -8.35 -17.54
N GLY A 112 -0.44 -7.76 -17.22
CA GLY A 112 0.11 -6.65 -17.97
C GLY A 112 0.56 -7.02 -19.39
N ALA A 113 1.09 -8.23 -19.59
CA ALA A 113 1.60 -8.71 -20.86
C ALA A 113 0.49 -9.17 -21.81
N VAL A 114 -0.58 -9.78 -21.28
CA VAL A 114 -1.66 -10.44 -22.06
C VAL A 114 -2.95 -9.61 -21.95
N PRO A 115 -3.34 -8.88 -23.02
CA PRO A 115 -4.53 -8.00 -22.99
C PRO A 115 -5.82 -8.72 -22.61
N ALA A 116 -5.99 -9.99 -23.00
CA ALA A 116 -7.18 -10.77 -22.67
C ALA A 116 -7.33 -10.99 -21.14
N LEU A 117 -6.23 -11.20 -20.42
CA LEU A 117 -6.26 -11.32 -18.96
C LEU A 117 -6.55 -9.98 -18.29
N GLY A 118 -5.98 -8.89 -18.81
CA GLY A 118 -6.33 -7.55 -18.37
C GLY A 118 -7.83 -7.25 -18.54
N ALA A 119 -8.41 -7.64 -19.67
CA ALA A 119 -9.85 -7.53 -19.92
C ALA A 119 -10.68 -8.42 -18.99
N LEU A 120 -10.18 -9.61 -18.63
CA LEU A 120 -10.86 -10.49 -17.67
C LEU A 120 -10.90 -9.88 -16.26
N VAL A 121 -9.79 -9.34 -15.80
CA VAL A 121 -9.72 -8.65 -14.49
C VAL A 121 -10.64 -7.41 -14.48
N ALA A 122 -10.69 -6.66 -15.59
CA ALA A 122 -11.59 -5.52 -15.73
C ALA A 122 -13.10 -5.88 -15.74
N ARG A 123 -13.45 -7.16 -15.90
CA ARG A 123 -14.83 -7.65 -15.78
C ARG A 123 -15.27 -7.91 -14.34
N ILE A 124 -14.33 -7.94 -13.39
CA ILE A 124 -14.71 -8.05 -11.96
C ILE A 124 -15.53 -6.83 -11.62
N PRO A 125 -16.77 -7.01 -11.10
CA PRO A 125 -17.62 -5.88 -10.77
C PRO A 125 -16.95 -4.99 -9.73
N THR A 126 -16.91 -3.70 -10.01
CA THR A 126 -16.25 -2.72 -9.13
C THR A 126 -16.84 -2.74 -7.73
N GLU A 127 -18.18 -2.91 -7.61
CA GLU A 127 -18.88 -2.97 -6.34
C GLU A 127 -18.38 -4.13 -5.47
N ILE A 128 -18.18 -5.31 -6.06
CA ILE A 128 -17.67 -6.50 -5.34
C ILE A 128 -16.21 -6.29 -4.91
N ALA A 129 -15.35 -5.80 -5.81
CA ALA A 129 -13.96 -5.52 -5.48
C ALA A 129 -13.82 -4.46 -4.39
N GLN A 130 -14.62 -3.39 -4.45
CA GLN A 130 -14.63 -2.33 -3.44
C GLN A 130 -15.24 -2.80 -2.11
N ALA A 131 -16.28 -3.62 -2.14
CA ALA A 131 -16.87 -4.19 -0.94
C ALA A 131 -15.91 -5.12 -0.21
N MET A 132 -15.20 -5.98 -0.95
CA MET A 132 -14.14 -6.83 -0.40
C MET A 132 -13.04 -5.97 0.26
N LEU A 133 -12.58 -4.94 -0.44
CA LEU A 133 -11.57 -4.03 0.09
C LEU A 133 -12.07 -3.30 1.36
N ALA A 134 -13.28 -2.77 1.34
CA ALA A 134 -13.87 -2.11 2.51
C ALA A 134 -13.91 -3.04 3.74
N GLY A 135 -14.30 -4.31 3.54
CA GLY A 135 -14.31 -5.31 4.60
C GLY A 135 -12.93 -5.58 5.20
N ILE A 136 -11.92 -5.74 4.33
CA ILE A 136 -10.52 -5.92 4.74
C ILE A 136 -10.02 -4.71 5.55
N LEU A 137 -10.33 -3.49 5.10
CA LEU A 137 -9.86 -2.26 5.74
C LEU A 137 -10.55 -1.97 7.08
N LEU A 138 -11.76 -2.47 7.28
CA LEU A 138 -12.58 -2.14 8.44
C LEU A 138 -11.86 -2.44 9.76
N GLN A 139 -11.28 -3.62 9.90
CA GLN A 139 -10.60 -4.04 11.12
C GLN A 139 -9.41 -3.13 11.46
N LEU A 140 -8.63 -2.76 10.43
CA LEU A 140 -7.50 -1.84 10.61
C LEU A 140 -7.97 -0.43 10.96
N CYS A 141 -9.06 0.05 10.38
CA CYS A 141 -9.61 1.38 10.67
C CYS A 141 -10.29 1.46 12.05
N ILE A 142 -10.68 0.34 12.64
CA ILE A 142 -11.19 0.26 14.02
C ILE A 142 -10.04 0.28 15.04
N ALA A 143 -8.88 -0.28 14.68
CA ALA A 143 -7.74 -0.44 15.59
C ALA A 143 -7.32 0.85 16.33
N PRO A 144 -7.30 2.06 15.74
CA PRO A 144 -6.98 3.29 16.45
C PRO A 144 -7.90 3.58 17.64
N PHE A 145 -9.17 3.24 17.52
CA PHE A 145 -10.18 3.49 18.56
C PHE A 145 -10.14 2.44 19.67
N VAL A 146 -9.80 1.20 19.31
CA VAL A 146 -9.52 0.15 20.31
C VAL A 146 -8.25 0.52 21.09
N ALA A 147 -7.18 0.86 20.40
CA ALA A 147 -5.92 1.29 21.00
C ALA A 147 -6.08 2.55 21.89
N LEU A 148 -7.00 3.45 21.53
CA LEU A 148 -7.32 4.62 22.36
C LEU A 148 -7.87 4.23 23.73
N ALA A 149 -8.66 3.15 23.81
CA ALA A 149 -9.19 2.67 25.11
C ALA A 149 -8.07 2.08 25.97
N ASP A 150 -7.10 1.38 25.36
CA ASP A 150 -6.03 0.68 26.06
C ASP A 150 -4.88 1.61 26.47
N ALA A 151 -4.52 2.58 25.63
CA ALA A 151 -3.37 3.48 25.82
C ALA A 151 -3.71 4.95 25.47
N PRO A 152 -4.68 5.60 26.15
CA PRO A 152 -5.18 6.92 25.76
C PRO A 152 -4.09 8.00 25.77
N GLY A 153 -3.12 7.94 26.69
CA GLY A 153 -2.06 8.94 26.81
C GLY A 153 -1.13 9.00 25.59
N TYR A 154 -0.97 7.89 24.87
CA TYR A 154 -0.11 7.82 23.69
C TYR A 154 -0.91 7.93 22.39
N VAL A 155 -2.11 7.34 22.34
CA VAL A 155 -2.91 7.25 21.11
C VAL A 155 -3.75 8.51 20.86
N ALA A 156 -4.32 9.13 21.91
CA ALA A 156 -5.14 10.33 21.74
C ALA A 156 -4.40 11.47 21.03
N PRO A 157 -3.14 11.82 21.39
CA PRO A 157 -2.40 12.87 20.69
C PRO A 157 -2.22 12.59 19.19
N VAL A 158 -2.03 11.31 18.80
CA VAL A 158 -1.89 10.87 17.39
C VAL A 158 -3.20 11.10 16.63
N ILE A 159 -4.35 10.68 17.19
CA ILE A 159 -5.66 10.89 16.60
C ILE A 159 -5.99 12.38 16.46
N VAL A 160 -5.75 13.17 17.52
CA VAL A 160 -5.99 14.64 17.50
C VAL A 160 -5.13 15.31 16.43
N ALA A 161 -3.85 14.96 16.36
CA ALA A 161 -2.93 15.50 15.35
C ALA A 161 -3.41 15.17 13.93
N TRP A 162 -3.87 13.93 13.70
CA TRP A 162 -4.42 13.52 12.42
C TRP A 162 -5.69 14.31 12.07
N VAL A 163 -6.64 14.46 13.00
CA VAL A 163 -7.89 15.22 12.79
C VAL A 163 -7.61 16.68 12.45
N VAL A 164 -6.75 17.32 13.24
CA VAL A 164 -6.37 18.74 13.03
C VAL A 164 -5.68 18.91 11.68
N ALA A 165 -4.69 18.07 11.38
CA ALA A 165 -3.96 18.12 10.13
C ALA A 165 -4.87 17.81 8.92
N SER A 166 -5.83 16.89 9.06
CA SER A 166 -6.83 16.58 8.01
C SER A 166 -7.69 17.80 7.67
N ARG A 167 -7.93 18.72 8.62
CA ARG A 167 -8.69 19.96 8.41
C ARG A 167 -7.88 21.05 7.74
N ILE A 168 -6.59 21.17 8.09
CA ILE A 168 -5.73 22.29 7.68
C ILE A 168 -4.95 21.96 6.41
N ALA A 169 -4.39 20.76 6.35
CA ALA A 169 -3.50 20.30 5.28
C ALA A 169 -3.67 18.78 5.04
N PRO A 170 -4.75 18.33 4.39
CA PRO A 170 -5.13 16.91 4.29
C PRO A 170 -4.01 15.99 3.82
N ARG A 171 -3.18 16.42 2.87
CA ARG A 171 -2.02 15.65 2.37
C ARG A 171 -0.96 15.37 3.43
N TRP A 172 -0.90 16.18 4.49
CA TRP A 172 0.05 16.06 5.60
C TRP A 172 -0.53 15.36 6.83
N ALA A 173 -1.80 14.97 6.81
CA ALA A 173 -2.48 14.42 7.98
C ALA A 173 -1.76 13.18 8.54
N VAL A 174 -1.43 12.22 7.69
CA VAL A 174 -0.72 11.00 8.13
C VAL A 174 0.75 11.26 8.48
N PRO A 175 1.54 12.03 7.68
CA PRO A 175 2.88 12.44 8.11
C PRO A 175 2.94 13.14 9.47
N VAL A 176 2.00 14.05 9.76
CA VAL A 176 1.91 14.74 11.06
C VAL A 176 1.55 13.77 12.19
N ALA A 177 0.55 12.90 11.97
CA ALA A 177 0.19 11.86 12.94
C ALA A 177 1.39 10.94 13.26
N LEU A 178 2.16 10.57 12.22
CA LEU A 178 3.37 9.77 12.37
C LEU A 178 4.44 10.50 13.22
N LEU A 179 4.67 11.79 12.96
CA LEU A 179 5.63 12.56 13.75
C LEU A 179 5.24 12.60 15.23
N VAL A 180 3.94 12.77 15.53
CA VAL A 180 3.43 12.72 16.91
C VAL A 180 3.59 11.31 17.50
N ALA A 181 3.33 10.27 16.72
CA ALA A 181 3.53 8.89 17.14
C ALA A 181 5.01 8.60 17.45
N VAL A 182 5.94 9.04 16.60
CA VAL A 182 7.39 8.92 16.87
C VAL A 182 7.76 9.67 18.16
N GLY A 183 7.25 10.87 18.38
CA GLY A 183 7.44 11.62 19.63
C GLY A 183 6.93 10.83 20.84
N ALA A 184 5.75 10.21 20.74
CA ALA A 184 5.18 9.40 21.81
C ALA A 184 6.03 8.14 22.09
N ILE A 185 6.54 7.48 21.02
CA ILE A 185 7.45 6.33 21.14
C ILE A 185 8.74 6.72 21.85
N VAL A 186 9.37 7.83 21.46
CA VAL A 186 10.62 8.34 22.10
C VAL A 186 10.38 8.66 23.57
N VAL A 187 9.27 9.29 23.91
CA VAL A 187 8.92 9.59 25.32
C VAL A 187 8.68 8.30 26.10
N ALA A 188 8.01 7.32 25.53
CA ALA A 188 7.77 6.03 26.17
C ALA A 188 9.09 5.27 26.41
N ALA A 189 9.93 5.15 25.38
CA ALA A 189 11.23 4.48 25.46
C ALA A 189 12.16 5.15 26.48
N SER A 190 12.16 6.49 26.56
CA SER A 190 12.96 7.22 27.56
C SER A 190 12.50 6.97 29.01
N ARG A 191 11.21 6.67 29.21
CA ARG A 191 10.64 6.35 30.54
C ARG A 191 10.86 4.90 30.96
N SER A 192 10.81 3.96 29.98
CA SER A 192 11.05 2.54 30.23
C SER A 192 12.53 2.17 30.34
N GLY A 193 13.43 3.07 29.89
CA GLY A 193 14.87 2.78 29.79
C GLY A 193 15.22 1.87 28.63
N GLU A 194 14.30 1.58 27.73
CA GLU A 194 14.54 0.83 26.52
C GLU A 194 15.42 1.61 25.54
N SER A 195 16.44 0.97 25.03
CA SER A 195 17.33 1.55 24.02
C SER A 195 17.10 0.89 22.66
N LEU A 196 17.15 1.71 21.61
CA LEU A 196 17.15 1.16 20.25
C LEU A 196 18.42 0.32 20.04
N ASP A 197 18.23 -0.88 19.53
CA ASP A 197 19.36 -1.67 19.06
C ASP A 197 19.99 -1.00 17.83
N THR A 198 21.17 -0.43 18.00
CA THR A 198 21.88 0.26 16.92
C THR A 198 22.26 -0.63 15.75
N ALA A 199 22.38 -1.95 15.97
CA ALA A 199 22.65 -2.90 14.90
C ALA A 199 21.46 -3.08 13.95
N SER A 200 20.24 -2.90 14.45
CA SER A 200 19.00 -3.00 13.67
C SER A 200 18.69 -1.75 12.83
N LEU A 201 19.38 -0.62 13.08
CA LEU A 201 19.15 0.63 12.36
C LEU A 201 19.57 0.58 10.89
N VAL A 202 20.54 -0.24 10.55
CA VAL A 202 20.99 -0.43 9.16
C VAL A 202 20.21 -1.59 8.54
N PRO A 203 19.26 -1.31 7.64
CA PRO A 203 18.45 -2.37 7.03
C PRO A 203 19.36 -3.25 6.13
N ARG A 204 19.11 -4.55 6.18
CA ARG A 204 19.80 -5.53 5.34
C ARG A 204 18.77 -6.30 4.54
N LEU A 205 19.15 -6.70 3.33
CA LEU A 205 18.34 -7.61 2.53
C LEU A 205 18.50 -9.03 3.07
N GLU A 206 17.42 -9.60 3.57
CA GLU A 206 17.35 -10.97 4.06
C GLU A 206 16.66 -11.87 3.05
N TRP A 207 17.38 -12.86 2.56
CA TRP A 207 16.83 -13.83 1.64
C TRP A 207 15.99 -14.87 2.38
N THR A 208 14.76 -15.04 1.91
CA THR A 208 13.89 -16.16 2.29
C THR A 208 13.64 -17.02 1.07
N THR A 209 14.00 -18.30 1.16
CA THR A 209 13.68 -19.25 0.07
C THR A 209 12.18 -19.47 -0.02
N PRO A 210 11.54 -19.15 -1.16
CA PRO A 210 10.10 -19.33 -1.32
C PRO A 210 9.69 -20.80 -1.19
N THR A 211 8.59 -21.06 -0.51
CA THR A 211 7.91 -22.36 -0.54
C THR A 211 6.53 -22.24 -1.15
N TRP A 212 6.04 -23.32 -1.74
CA TRP A 212 4.83 -23.31 -2.53
C TRP A 212 3.76 -24.15 -1.81
N THR A 213 2.77 -23.49 -1.20
CA THR A 213 1.62 -24.17 -0.60
C THR A 213 0.34 -23.71 -1.27
N TRP A 214 -0.56 -24.62 -1.46
CA TRP A 214 -1.85 -24.30 -2.07
C TRP A 214 -2.65 -23.25 -1.26
N PRO A 215 -2.72 -23.34 0.10
CA PRO A 215 -3.39 -22.34 0.92
C PRO A 215 -2.81 -20.94 0.76
N ALA A 216 -1.47 -20.78 0.67
CA ALA A 216 -0.85 -19.48 0.46
C ALA A 216 -1.11 -18.92 -0.95
N ILE A 217 -1.10 -19.77 -1.98
CA ILE A 217 -1.38 -19.33 -3.35
C ILE A 217 -2.83 -18.86 -3.48
N VAL A 218 -3.79 -19.64 -2.99
CA VAL A 218 -5.22 -19.30 -3.08
C VAL A 218 -5.60 -18.20 -2.08
N GLY A 219 -5.07 -18.25 -0.85
CA GLY A 219 -5.42 -17.32 0.22
C GLY A 219 -4.71 -15.97 0.15
N ILE A 220 -3.51 -15.91 -0.44
CA ILE A 220 -2.75 -14.67 -0.58
C ILE A 220 -2.61 -14.28 -2.04
N ALA A 221 -2.02 -15.10 -2.91
CA ALA A 221 -1.59 -14.63 -4.23
C ALA A 221 -2.77 -14.20 -5.12
N LEU A 222 -3.86 -14.95 -5.17
CA LEU A 222 -5.02 -14.58 -5.97
C LEU A 222 -5.72 -13.32 -5.44
N PRO A 223 -6.11 -13.22 -4.15
CA PRO A 223 -6.73 -12.02 -3.63
C PRO A 223 -5.82 -10.80 -3.71
N LEU A 224 -4.51 -10.94 -3.43
CA LEU A 224 -3.52 -9.88 -3.50
C LEU A 224 -3.39 -9.34 -4.94
N THR A 225 -3.39 -10.23 -5.95
CA THR A 225 -3.40 -9.83 -7.37
C THR A 225 -4.66 -9.04 -7.70
N ILE A 226 -5.84 -9.52 -7.32
CA ILE A 226 -7.13 -8.88 -7.63
C ILE A 226 -7.23 -7.52 -6.94
N VAL A 227 -6.94 -7.46 -5.64
CA VAL A 227 -6.95 -6.21 -4.87
C VAL A 227 -5.98 -5.20 -5.48
N THR A 228 -4.74 -5.61 -5.78
CA THR A 228 -3.73 -4.74 -6.35
C THR A 228 -4.12 -4.21 -7.73
N MET A 229 -4.69 -5.06 -8.58
CA MET A 229 -5.16 -4.62 -9.90
C MET A 229 -6.35 -3.67 -9.81
N ALA A 230 -7.39 -4.05 -9.05
CA ALA A 230 -8.66 -3.32 -9.01
C ALA A 230 -8.57 -2.01 -8.21
N SER A 231 -7.83 -2.01 -7.09
CA SER A 231 -7.80 -0.85 -6.18
C SER A 231 -6.58 0.05 -6.34
N GLN A 232 -5.56 -0.35 -7.10
CA GLN A 232 -4.33 0.42 -7.27
C GLN A 232 -3.95 0.64 -8.74
N ASN A 233 -3.74 -0.43 -9.51
CA ASN A 233 -3.28 -0.29 -10.89
C ASN A 233 -4.29 0.44 -11.78
N LEU A 234 -5.56 0.06 -11.73
CA LEU A 234 -6.61 0.73 -12.51
C LEU A 234 -6.83 2.18 -12.06
N PRO A 235 -6.99 2.50 -10.76
CA PRO A 235 -7.10 3.87 -10.29
C PRO A 235 -5.85 4.71 -10.57
N GLY A 236 -4.64 4.16 -10.37
CA GLY A 236 -3.39 4.86 -10.68
C GLY A 236 -3.30 5.27 -12.15
N ALA A 237 -3.69 4.36 -13.06
CA ALA A 237 -3.79 4.68 -14.47
C ALA A 237 -4.88 5.73 -14.77
N ALA A 238 -6.02 5.67 -14.08
CA ALA A 238 -7.11 6.64 -14.24
C ALA A 238 -6.67 8.05 -13.82
N VAL A 239 -5.95 8.17 -12.70
CA VAL A 239 -5.39 9.46 -12.24
C VAL A 239 -4.43 10.05 -13.27
N LEU A 240 -3.50 9.26 -13.82
CA LEU A 240 -2.61 9.77 -14.87
C LEU A 240 -3.38 10.26 -16.11
N ARG A 241 -4.44 9.54 -16.51
CA ARG A 241 -5.30 9.94 -17.63
C ARG A 241 -6.07 11.23 -17.33
N SER A 242 -6.55 11.45 -16.10
CA SER A 242 -7.28 12.67 -15.72
C SER A 242 -6.40 13.93 -15.82
N PHE A 243 -5.08 13.78 -15.65
CA PHE A 243 -4.10 14.84 -15.95
C PHE A 243 -3.65 14.87 -17.42
N GLY A 244 -4.30 14.10 -18.30
CA GLY A 244 -4.08 14.10 -19.75
C GLY A 244 -2.87 13.31 -20.22
N PHE A 245 -2.27 12.44 -19.39
CA PHE A 245 -1.13 11.61 -19.79
C PHE A 245 -1.56 10.29 -20.42
N SER A 246 -0.84 9.88 -21.45
CA SER A 246 -0.91 8.52 -22.01
C SER A 246 -0.20 7.55 -21.07
N VAL A 247 -0.94 6.63 -20.48
CA VAL A 247 -0.35 5.67 -19.54
C VAL A 247 0.35 4.54 -20.28
N PRO A 248 1.66 4.31 -20.07
CA PRO A 248 2.37 3.16 -20.63
C PRO A 248 1.97 1.88 -19.88
N TRP A 249 0.71 1.45 -20.03
CA TRP A 249 0.07 0.39 -19.24
C TRP A 249 0.89 -0.90 -19.23
N ARG A 250 1.22 -1.42 -20.42
CA ARG A 250 1.92 -2.70 -20.53
C ARG A 250 3.26 -2.68 -19.81
N SER A 251 4.11 -1.68 -20.11
CA SER A 251 5.42 -1.58 -19.47
C SER A 251 5.30 -1.35 -17.97
N SER A 252 4.38 -0.51 -17.50
CA SER A 252 4.18 -0.26 -16.09
C SER A 252 3.73 -1.51 -15.32
N VAL A 253 2.69 -2.20 -15.80
CA VAL A 253 2.15 -3.37 -15.10
C VAL A 253 3.09 -4.57 -15.18
N VAL A 254 3.74 -4.80 -16.32
CA VAL A 254 4.75 -5.86 -16.44
C VAL A 254 5.94 -5.58 -15.52
N SER A 255 6.44 -4.33 -15.50
CA SER A 255 7.58 -3.97 -14.64
C SER A 255 7.25 -4.09 -13.15
N THR A 256 6.04 -3.66 -12.72
CA THR A 256 5.63 -3.83 -11.31
C THR A 256 5.45 -5.28 -10.93
N GLY A 257 4.91 -6.12 -11.83
CA GLY A 257 4.77 -7.54 -11.60
C GLY A 257 6.12 -8.25 -11.50
N LEU A 258 7.02 -8.04 -12.46
CA LEU A 258 8.37 -8.61 -12.42
C LEU A 258 9.17 -8.07 -11.24
N GLY A 259 9.09 -6.76 -10.95
CA GLY A 259 9.69 -6.15 -9.78
C GLY A 259 9.20 -6.79 -8.49
N THR A 260 7.89 -7.05 -8.36
CA THR A 260 7.31 -7.80 -7.24
C THR A 260 7.95 -9.18 -7.09
N ALA A 261 8.03 -9.96 -8.19
CA ALA A 261 8.60 -11.29 -8.14
C ALA A 261 10.09 -11.28 -7.74
N VAL A 262 10.85 -10.25 -8.15
CA VAL A 262 12.27 -10.07 -7.81
C VAL A 262 12.47 -9.69 -6.34
N VAL A 263 11.64 -8.81 -5.78
CA VAL A 263 11.79 -8.38 -4.38
C VAL A 263 11.11 -9.31 -3.38
N ALA A 264 10.24 -10.22 -3.84
CA ALA A 264 9.52 -11.15 -2.98
C ALA A 264 10.45 -12.03 -2.11
N PRO A 265 11.54 -12.64 -2.60
CA PRO A 265 12.48 -13.41 -1.76
C PRO A 265 13.13 -12.58 -0.65
N PHE A 266 13.12 -11.25 -0.77
CA PHE A 266 13.58 -10.33 0.26
C PHE A 266 12.46 -9.78 1.13
N GLY A 267 11.26 -10.35 1.02
CA GLY A 267 10.08 -9.98 1.82
C GLY A 267 9.19 -8.91 1.19
N GLY A 268 9.47 -8.46 -0.02
CA GLY A 268 8.60 -7.50 -0.72
C GLY A 268 7.32 -8.16 -1.22
N HIS A 269 6.17 -7.56 -0.88
CA HIS A 269 4.88 -8.00 -1.42
C HIS A 269 4.56 -7.28 -2.76
N ALA A 270 3.30 -7.02 -3.11
CA ALA A 270 2.92 -6.46 -4.42
C ALA A 270 3.29 -4.99 -4.61
N MET A 271 3.87 -4.66 -5.76
CA MET A 271 4.05 -3.30 -6.28
C MET A 271 2.97 -2.97 -7.32
N ASN A 272 2.64 -1.68 -7.46
CA ASN A 272 1.59 -1.20 -8.34
C ASN A 272 1.78 0.25 -8.80
N LEU A 273 0.99 0.67 -9.79
CA LEU A 273 0.75 2.08 -10.07
C LEU A 273 0.07 2.73 -8.87
N ALA A 274 0.55 3.89 -8.45
CA ALA A 274 0.08 4.58 -7.26
C ALA A 274 -0.82 5.77 -7.62
N ALA A 275 -2.07 5.76 -7.17
CA ALA A 275 -3.01 6.86 -7.44
C ALA A 275 -2.65 8.14 -6.70
N LEU A 276 -2.35 8.04 -5.38
CA LEU A 276 -2.00 9.20 -4.55
C LEU A 276 -0.71 9.88 -5.02
N SER A 277 0.35 9.10 -5.19
CA SER A 277 1.64 9.60 -5.65
C SER A 277 1.56 10.14 -7.09
N ALA A 278 0.74 9.52 -7.97
CA ALA A 278 0.49 10.02 -9.30
C ALA A 278 -0.20 11.39 -9.28
N ALA A 279 -1.18 11.60 -8.40
CA ALA A 279 -1.84 12.90 -8.26
C ALA A 279 -0.85 14.02 -7.86
N LEU A 280 0.11 13.72 -7.00
CA LEU A 280 1.14 14.67 -6.57
C LEU A 280 2.16 14.96 -7.67
N ALA A 281 2.64 13.92 -8.37
CA ALA A 281 3.68 14.05 -9.40
C ALA A 281 3.12 14.55 -10.76
N ALA A 282 1.85 14.25 -11.07
CA ALA A 282 1.19 14.66 -12.30
C ALA A 282 0.35 15.93 -12.16
N GLY A 283 0.14 16.43 -10.93
CA GLY A 283 -0.64 17.64 -10.64
C GLY A 283 0.03 18.94 -11.09
N GLU A 284 -0.71 20.02 -11.06
CA GLU A 284 -0.24 21.36 -11.47
C GLU A 284 0.92 21.87 -10.61
N GLU A 285 0.96 21.48 -9.33
CA GLU A 285 2.04 21.82 -8.40
C GLU A 285 3.42 21.29 -8.84
N ALA A 286 3.46 20.24 -9.71
CA ALA A 286 4.68 19.71 -10.30
C ALA A 286 5.20 20.53 -11.49
N GLY A 287 4.56 21.66 -11.81
CA GLY A 287 4.98 22.59 -12.86
C GLY A 287 4.46 22.23 -14.25
N PRO A 288 5.15 22.69 -15.32
CA PRO A 288 4.74 22.48 -16.69
C PRO A 288 4.60 21.00 -17.03
N ARG A 289 3.53 20.64 -17.76
CA ARG A 289 3.16 19.26 -18.08
C ARG A 289 4.30 18.44 -18.69
N GLU A 290 5.05 19.04 -19.57
CA GLU A 290 6.16 18.41 -20.30
C GLU A 290 7.34 18.04 -19.41
N ARG A 291 7.39 18.59 -18.19
CA ARG A 291 8.46 18.39 -17.21
C ARG A 291 8.01 17.56 -15.99
N ARG A 292 6.74 17.19 -15.88
CA ARG A 292 6.23 16.45 -14.70
C ARG A 292 6.84 15.04 -14.54
N TRP A 293 7.39 14.46 -15.61
CA TRP A 293 8.18 13.23 -15.49
C TRP A 293 9.41 13.39 -14.57
N ILE A 294 9.95 14.63 -14.43
CA ILE A 294 11.03 14.94 -13.50
C ILE A 294 10.57 14.80 -12.07
N ALA A 295 9.31 15.15 -11.77
CA ALA A 295 8.75 14.94 -10.43
C ALA A 295 8.70 13.44 -10.08
N ALA A 296 8.29 12.58 -11.02
CA ALA A 296 8.35 11.15 -10.81
C ALA A 296 9.80 10.65 -10.62
N THR A 297 10.74 11.11 -11.47
CA THR A 297 12.16 10.74 -11.31
C THR A 297 12.70 11.16 -9.96
N SER A 298 12.41 12.39 -9.52
CA SER A 298 12.82 12.90 -8.21
C SER A 298 12.17 12.12 -7.06
N ALA A 299 10.91 11.72 -7.22
CA ALA A 299 10.25 10.83 -6.26
C ALA A 299 10.96 9.47 -6.17
N GLY A 300 11.34 8.88 -7.31
CA GLY A 300 12.13 7.65 -7.34
C GLY A 300 13.45 7.78 -6.57
N VAL A 301 14.20 8.87 -6.80
CA VAL A 301 15.43 9.17 -6.05
C VAL A 301 15.11 9.35 -4.55
N GLY A 302 14.05 10.07 -4.22
CA GLY A 302 13.59 10.24 -2.83
C GLY A 302 13.32 8.90 -2.13
N TYR A 303 12.66 7.97 -2.82
CA TYR A 303 12.42 6.62 -2.29
C TYR A 303 13.71 5.83 -2.08
N LEU A 304 14.70 5.95 -2.98
CA LEU A 304 16.02 5.30 -2.77
C LEU A 304 16.72 5.83 -1.52
N VAL A 305 16.60 7.14 -1.22
CA VAL A 305 17.14 7.74 0.02
C VAL A 305 16.35 7.24 1.23
N ILE A 306 15.01 7.25 1.17
CA ILE A 306 14.13 6.82 2.27
C ILE A 306 14.31 5.32 2.56
N ALA A 307 14.66 4.50 1.57
CA ALA A 307 14.90 3.07 1.74
C ALA A 307 15.95 2.79 2.84
N GLY A 308 16.96 3.65 2.97
CA GLY A 308 17.94 3.57 4.06
C GLY A 308 17.36 3.71 5.46
N ALA A 309 16.16 4.28 5.61
CA ALA A 309 15.48 4.44 6.90
C ALA A 309 14.63 3.20 7.30
N ALA A 310 14.53 2.16 6.47
CA ALA A 310 13.68 1.00 6.75
C ALA A 310 14.02 0.32 8.08
N GLY A 311 15.30 0.19 8.42
CA GLY A 311 15.74 -0.35 9.71
C GLY A 311 15.31 0.50 10.89
N LEU A 312 15.51 1.81 10.81
CA LEU A 312 15.07 2.77 11.85
C LEU A 312 13.55 2.70 12.09
N VAL A 313 12.77 2.63 11.00
CA VAL A 313 11.31 2.55 11.07
C VAL A 313 10.86 1.29 11.81
N VAL A 314 11.49 0.14 11.53
CA VAL A 314 11.18 -1.13 12.20
C VAL A 314 11.65 -1.11 13.65
N ALA A 315 12.86 -0.60 13.93
CA ALA A 315 13.37 -0.48 15.29
C ALA A 315 12.49 0.40 16.17
N LEU A 316 11.96 1.52 15.64
CA LEU A 316 11.00 2.36 16.34
C LEU A 316 9.67 1.63 16.58
N ALA A 317 9.22 0.81 15.63
CA ALA A 317 8.01 0.03 15.77
C ALA A 317 8.14 -1.10 16.81
N ASP A 318 9.35 -1.62 17.04
CA ASP A 318 9.60 -2.69 18.01
C ASP A 318 9.59 -2.18 19.46
N VAL A 319 10.00 -0.92 19.69
CA VAL A 319 9.96 -0.27 21.03
C VAL A 319 8.69 0.59 21.22
N ALA A 320 7.77 0.57 20.25
CA ALA A 320 6.55 1.36 20.33
C ALA A 320 5.60 0.79 21.41
N PRO A 321 4.99 1.66 22.22
CA PRO A 321 3.87 1.26 23.07
C PRO A 321 2.77 0.57 22.24
N PRO A 322 2.11 -0.44 22.84
CA PRO A 322 1.02 -1.15 22.16
C PRO A 322 -0.03 -0.20 21.58
N GLY A 323 -0.47 -0.46 20.36
CA GLY A 323 -1.53 0.28 19.68
C GLY A 323 -1.09 1.52 18.92
N ILE A 324 0.12 2.07 19.09
CA ILE A 324 0.54 3.29 18.37
C ILE A 324 0.71 3.01 16.87
N ILE A 325 1.37 1.92 16.51
CA ILE A 325 1.61 1.58 15.10
C ILE A 325 0.28 1.24 14.41
N GLU A 326 -0.57 0.49 15.08
CA GLU A 326 -1.93 0.17 14.63
C GLU A 326 -2.78 1.43 14.47
N ALA A 327 -2.63 2.42 15.37
CA ALA A 327 -3.31 3.69 15.26
C ALA A 327 -2.88 4.47 14.01
N VAL A 328 -1.58 4.60 13.76
CA VAL A 328 -1.08 5.28 12.55
C VAL A 328 -1.54 4.54 11.30
N ALA A 329 -1.42 3.20 11.27
CA ALA A 329 -1.85 2.37 10.15
C ALA A 329 -3.36 2.54 9.86
N GLY A 330 -4.20 2.47 10.89
CA GLY A 330 -5.64 2.59 10.75
C GLY A 330 -6.09 3.98 10.29
N LEU A 331 -5.55 5.05 10.89
CA LEU A 331 -5.84 6.43 10.49
C LEU A 331 -5.46 6.69 9.03
N ALA A 332 -4.36 6.11 8.55
CA ALA A 332 -3.93 6.23 7.17
C ALA A 332 -4.92 5.60 6.17
N LEU A 333 -5.70 4.61 6.60
CA LEU A 333 -6.61 3.84 5.75
C LEU A 333 -8.05 4.37 5.75
N ILE A 334 -8.42 5.31 6.65
CA ILE A 334 -9.80 5.81 6.74
C ILE A 334 -10.29 6.35 5.40
N GLY A 335 -9.48 7.13 4.69
CA GLY A 335 -9.84 7.65 3.38
C GLY A 335 -10.10 6.54 2.34
N ALA A 336 -9.27 5.49 2.35
CA ALA A 336 -9.45 4.33 1.47
C ALA A 336 -10.70 3.52 1.83
N LEU A 337 -11.00 3.35 3.12
CA LEU A 337 -12.23 2.70 3.59
C LEU A 337 -13.47 3.45 3.11
N VAL A 338 -13.51 4.77 3.31
CA VAL A 338 -14.65 5.61 2.88
C VAL A 338 -14.85 5.52 1.37
N ALA A 339 -13.78 5.67 0.58
CA ALA A 339 -13.86 5.56 -0.88
C ALA A 339 -14.34 4.16 -1.32
N SER A 340 -13.86 3.11 -0.65
CA SER A 340 -14.27 1.73 -0.96
C SER A 340 -15.73 1.46 -0.61
N LEU A 341 -16.23 1.98 0.51
CA LEU A 341 -17.65 1.91 0.87
C LEU A 341 -18.53 2.66 -0.16
N GLN A 342 -18.14 3.86 -0.56
CA GLN A 342 -18.84 4.63 -1.59
C GLN A 342 -18.89 3.85 -2.91
N GLY A 343 -17.78 3.26 -3.35
CA GLY A 343 -17.74 2.46 -4.58
C GLY A 343 -18.55 1.16 -4.48
N ALA A 344 -18.53 0.50 -3.32
CA ALA A 344 -19.26 -0.74 -3.07
C ALA A 344 -20.79 -0.55 -3.15
N PHE A 345 -21.30 0.56 -2.64
CA PHE A 345 -22.73 0.81 -2.53
C PHE A 345 -23.26 1.86 -3.52
N ALA A 346 -22.48 2.19 -4.55
CA ALA A 346 -22.84 3.20 -5.54
C ALA A 346 -24.13 2.86 -6.32
N HIS A 347 -24.35 1.59 -6.64
CA HIS A 347 -25.49 1.14 -7.42
C HIS A 347 -26.49 0.36 -6.54
N GLU A 348 -27.74 0.83 -6.49
CA GLU A 348 -28.79 0.21 -5.64
C GLU A 348 -29.05 -1.26 -5.95
N ARG A 349 -29.03 -1.63 -7.22
CA ARG A 349 -29.27 -3.00 -7.69
C ARG A 349 -28.27 -4.03 -7.16
N HIS A 350 -27.06 -3.60 -6.80
CA HIS A 350 -25.95 -4.48 -6.44
C HIS A 350 -25.58 -4.40 -4.94
N ARG A 351 -26.45 -3.81 -4.11
CA ARG A 351 -26.17 -3.62 -2.69
C ARG A 351 -26.18 -4.92 -1.88
N THR A 352 -26.97 -5.91 -2.29
CA THR A 352 -27.01 -7.19 -1.56
C THR A 352 -25.72 -7.97 -1.75
N SER A 353 -25.25 -8.12 -2.99
CA SER A 353 -23.97 -8.80 -3.28
C SER A 353 -22.79 -8.04 -2.66
N ALA A 354 -22.77 -6.70 -2.75
CA ALA A 354 -21.76 -5.88 -2.12
C ALA A 354 -21.81 -6.00 -0.58
N GLY A 355 -22.99 -5.95 0.03
CA GLY A 355 -23.16 -6.10 1.48
C GLY A 355 -22.65 -7.44 2.02
N LEU A 356 -23.02 -8.54 1.35
CA LEU A 356 -22.54 -9.88 1.73
C LEU A 356 -21.02 -10.02 1.55
N THR A 357 -20.47 -9.48 0.45
CA THR A 357 -19.02 -9.44 0.22
C THR A 357 -18.31 -8.68 1.33
N PHE A 358 -18.80 -7.48 1.66
CA PHE A 358 -18.26 -6.64 2.72
C PHE A 358 -18.27 -7.35 4.08
N LEU A 359 -19.41 -7.88 4.49
CA LEU A 359 -19.58 -8.56 5.78
C LEU A 359 -18.69 -9.80 5.87
N PHE A 360 -18.63 -10.60 4.80
CA PHE A 360 -17.76 -11.79 4.81
C PHE A 360 -16.28 -11.40 4.88
N ALA A 361 -15.84 -10.41 4.11
CA ALA A 361 -14.46 -9.92 4.18
C ALA A 361 -14.12 -9.34 5.56
N ALA A 362 -15.05 -8.59 6.17
CA ALA A 362 -14.90 -7.99 7.50
C ALA A 362 -14.89 -9.02 8.64
N SER A 363 -15.50 -10.19 8.44
CA SER A 363 -15.56 -11.24 9.47
C SER A 363 -14.19 -11.84 9.81
N GLY A 364 -13.20 -11.75 8.90
CA GLY A 364 -11.89 -12.37 9.06
C GLY A 364 -11.90 -13.90 9.10
N VAL A 365 -13.04 -14.55 8.78
CA VAL A 365 -13.18 -16.01 8.83
C VAL A 365 -12.35 -16.67 7.74
N SER A 366 -11.47 -17.59 8.11
CA SER A 366 -10.78 -18.46 7.18
C SER A 366 -11.51 -19.80 7.04
N LEU A 367 -11.71 -20.25 5.81
CA LEU A 367 -12.28 -21.56 5.49
C LEU A 367 -11.28 -22.36 4.68
N LEU A 368 -11.08 -23.63 5.01
CA LEU A 368 -10.14 -24.52 4.31
C LEU A 368 -8.72 -23.92 4.23
N SER A 369 -8.25 -23.27 5.28
CA SER A 369 -6.97 -22.56 5.36
C SER A 369 -6.82 -21.41 4.36
N VAL A 370 -7.93 -20.90 3.77
CA VAL A 370 -7.98 -19.77 2.86
C VAL A 370 -8.68 -18.60 3.52
N GLY A 371 -8.07 -17.42 3.49
CA GLY A 371 -8.56 -16.20 4.16
C GLY A 371 -9.88 -15.66 3.60
N ALA A 372 -10.57 -14.87 4.42
CA ALA A 372 -11.90 -14.31 4.15
C ALA A 372 -12.04 -13.60 2.79
N ALA A 373 -11.00 -12.92 2.34
CA ALA A 373 -11.05 -12.13 1.09
C ALA A 373 -11.36 -12.95 -0.16
N PHE A 374 -10.78 -14.15 -0.27
CA PHE A 374 -11.06 -15.05 -1.38
C PHE A 374 -12.53 -15.49 -1.38
N TRP A 375 -13.03 -15.93 -0.25
CA TRP A 375 -14.40 -16.39 -0.10
C TRP A 375 -15.43 -15.27 -0.25
N ALA A 376 -15.11 -14.08 0.25
CA ALA A 376 -15.93 -12.88 0.05
C ALA A 376 -16.12 -12.56 -1.44
N LEU A 377 -15.03 -12.64 -2.22
CA LEU A 377 -15.09 -12.43 -3.67
C LEU A 377 -15.98 -13.47 -4.35
N LEU A 378 -15.79 -14.76 -4.05
CA LEU A 378 -16.58 -15.83 -4.63
C LEU A 378 -18.07 -15.72 -4.25
N LEU A 379 -18.36 -15.45 -2.97
CA LEU A 379 -19.72 -15.24 -2.47
C LEU A 379 -20.39 -14.05 -3.19
N GLY A 380 -19.69 -12.93 -3.28
CA GLY A 380 -20.22 -11.74 -3.94
C GLY A 380 -20.54 -11.99 -5.42
N LEU A 381 -19.63 -12.63 -6.14
CA LEU A 381 -19.85 -13.00 -7.54
C LEU A 381 -21.01 -13.99 -7.72
N ALA A 382 -21.12 -14.98 -6.84
CA ALA A 382 -22.21 -15.96 -6.87
C ALA A 382 -23.57 -15.31 -6.58
N VAL A 383 -23.64 -14.46 -5.56
CA VAL A 383 -24.88 -13.73 -5.22
C VAL A 383 -25.30 -12.79 -6.36
N ARG A 384 -24.35 -12.05 -6.94
CA ARG A 384 -24.62 -11.17 -8.09
C ARG A 384 -25.14 -11.98 -9.28
N ALA A 385 -24.54 -13.11 -9.58
CA ALA A 385 -24.96 -13.96 -10.70
C ALA A 385 -26.31 -14.67 -10.49
N THR A 386 -26.76 -14.83 -9.25
CA THR A 386 -28.00 -15.57 -8.91
C THR A 386 -29.17 -14.66 -8.56
N LEU A 387 -28.93 -13.65 -7.70
CA LEU A 387 -29.98 -12.82 -7.14
C LEU A 387 -30.11 -11.44 -7.84
N GLU A 388 -29.05 -10.96 -8.47
CA GLU A 388 -29.01 -9.60 -9.05
C GLU A 388 -28.77 -9.67 -10.57
N ARG A 389 -29.39 -10.63 -11.25
CA ARG A 389 -29.35 -10.75 -12.72
C ARG A 389 -29.98 -9.54 -13.39
N ASP A 390 -29.34 -9.03 -14.44
CA ASP A 390 -29.89 -8.00 -15.36
C ASP A 390 -31.08 -8.54 -16.16
#